data_83b3b53f42ff1ef13a72b1671fedea67
#
_entry.id   83b3b53f42ff1ef13a72b1671fedea67
#
_cell.length_a   1.000
_cell.length_b   1.000
_cell.length_c   1.000
_cell.angle_alpha   90.00
_cell.angle_beta   90.00
_cell.angle_gamma   90.00
#
_symmetry.space_group_name_H-M   'P 1'
#
loop_
_entity.id
_entity.type
_entity.pdbx_description
1 polymer ?
#
loop_
_entity_poly.entity_id
_entity_poly.type
_entity_poly.pdbx_seq_one_letter_code
_entity_poly.pdbx_strand_id
1 'polypeptide(L)'
;MAIYNKTGDDNGVWTEANTIHMKSGDDNGVWQSANNVYVKVGDDNGVWTMVYEAAFQLTATISANTAKYDVATVAQQGGWDDTLPVIANITVAPGVVVYSDQTGTAAFSVPSSLTADSQVTLTNQGTIVGMGGAGGGYPAQAGSHAGTGLYARYQTKLVNNGTIAGGGGGGGGG
;
A
#
# COMPACT_ATOMS: atom_id res chain seq x y z
N MET A 1 -3.78 14.32 9.56
CA MET A 1 -3.66 15.77 9.96
C MET A 1 -2.57 16.35 9.08
N ALA A 2 -2.81 17.50 8.47
CA ALA A 2 -1.79 18.17 7.65
C ALA A 2 -0.98 19.14 8.49
N ILE A 3 0.34 19.19 8.27
CA ILE A 3 1.23 20.15 8.88
C ILE A 3 1.59 21.17 7.80
N TYR A 4 1.49 22.44 8.13
CA TYR A 4 1.76 23.54 7.20
C TYR A 4 3.00 24.30 7.60
N ASN A 5 3.81 24.66 6.63
CA ASN A 5 4.94 25.55 6.78
C ASN A 5 4.58 26.92 6.20
N LYS A 6 4.87 27.98 6.96
CA LYS A 6 4.69 29.37 6.50
C LYS A 6 5.99 29.88 5.90
N THR A 7 5.95 30.34 4.67
CA THR A 7 7.08 30.99 3.99
C THR A 7 6.81 32.49 3.84
N GLY A 8 7.76 33.33 4.25
CA GLY A 8 7.67 34.79 4.22
C GLY A 8 7.35 35.43 5.59
N ASP A 9 6.99 36.67 5.54
CA ASP A 9 6.61 37.50 6.71
C ASP A 9 5.18 37.17 7.19
N ASP A 10 4.57 38.08 7.96
CA ASP A 10 3.22 37.90 8.53
C ASP A 10 2.12 37.67 7.49
N ASN A 11 2.35 38.01 6.22
CA ASN A 11 1.46 37.73 5.08
C ASN A 11 1.90 36.55 4.24
N GLY A 12 2.88 35.75 4.70
CA GLY A 12 3.40 34.59 3.98
C GLY A 12 2.36 33.49 3.76
N VAL A 13 2.57 32.69 2.71
CA VAL A 13 1.68 31.61 2.31
C VAL A 13 1.95 30.36 3.16
N TRP A 14 0.89 29.74 3.64
CA TRP A 14 0.94 28.42 4.28
C TRP A 14 0.92 27.33 3.23
N THR A 15 1.95 26.48 3.20
CA THR A 15 2.05 25.31 2.35
C THR A 15 2.11 24.04 3.19
N GLU A 16 1.47 22.98 2.73
CA GLU A 16 1.54 21.68 3.39
C GLU A 16 2.97 21.14 3.35
N ALA A 17 3.48 20.71 4.51
CA ALA A 17 4.80 20.13 4.63
C ALA A 17 4.72 18.61 4.43
N ASN A 18 5.40 18.10 3.42
CA ASN A 18 5.52 16.65 3.18
C ASN A 18 6.63 16.00 4.02
N THR A 19 7.56 16.79 4.52
CA THR A 19 8.68 16.33 5.35
C THR A 19 9.00 17.39 6.39
N ILE A 20 9.22 16.97 7.62
CA ILE A 20 9.67 17.83 8.71
C ILE A 20 11.14 17.52 8.97
N HIS A 21 11.97 18.57 8.93
CA HIS A 21 13.38 18.47 9.28
C HIS A 21 13.62 19.15 10.63
N MET A 22 14.39 18.50 11.48
CA MET A 22 14.85 19.06 12.74
C MET A 22 16.36 19.29 12.66
N LYS A 23 16.81 20.47 13.07
CA LYS A 23 18.23 20.78 13.20
C LYS A 23 18.71 20.31 14.56
N SER A 24 19.75 19.49 14.58
CA SER A 24 20.43 19.08 15.80
C SER A 24 21.78 19.80 15.91
N GLY A 25 22.05 20.37 17.07
CA GLY A 25 23.26 21.13 17.34
C GLY A 25 23.09 22.65 17.26
N ASP A 26 24.22 23.37 17.22
CA ASP A 26 24.28 24.82 17.10
C ASP A 26 24.01 25.32 15.66
N ASP A 27 24.42 26.54 15.34
CA ASP A 27 24.19 27.14 14.02
C ASP A 27 24.79 26.35 12.85
N ASN A 28 25.76 25.46 13.10
CA ASN A 28 26.34 24.54 12.12
C ASN A 28 25.75 23.13 12.19
N GLY A 29 24.71 22.91 12.99
CA GLY A 29 24.06 21.61 13.14
C GLY A 29 23.43 21.08 11.86
N VAL A 30 23.34 19.75 11.75
CA VAL A 30 22.80 19.04 10.57
C VAL A 30 21.27 19.00 10.63
N TRP A 31 20.62 19.27 9.49
CA TRP A 31 19.19 19.06 9.31
C TRP A 31 18.90 17.57 9.07
N GLN A 32 18.05 16.99 9.87
CA GLN A 32 17.61 15.60 9.75
C GLN A 32 16.08 15.54 9.61
N SER A 33 15.60 14.58 8.82
CA SER A 33 14.16 14.33 8.74
C SER A 33 13.64 13.80 10.07
N ALA A 34 12.52 14.36 10.54
CA ALA A 34 11.85 13.85 11.73
C ALA A 34 10.92 12.70 11.34
N ASN A 35 11.05 11.55 12.02
CA ASN A 35 10.13 10.44 11.86
C ASN A 35 8.79 10.70 12.56
N ASN A 36 8.85 11.30 13.76
CA ASN A 36 7.66 11.65 14.52
C ASN A 36 7.80 13.04 15.12
N VAL A 37 6.72 13.80 15.16
CA VAL A 37 6.65 15.08 15.86
C VAL A 37 5.54 15.03 16.89
N TYR A 38 5.86 15.43 18.12
CA TYR A 38 4.91 15.49 19.23
C TYR A 38 4.72 16.95 19.65
N VAL A 39 3.50 17.29 19.99
CA VAL A 39 3.16 18.58 20.63
C VAL A 39 2.69 18.29 22.04
N LYS A 40 3.24 19.02 23.01
CA LYS A 40 2.77 19.00 24.38
C LYS A 40 1.56 19.94 24.50
N VAL A 41 0.45 19.40 24.99
CA VAL A 41 -0.78 20.15 25.23
C VAL A 41 -0.99 20.29 26.73
N GLY A 42 -1.04 21.54 27.20
CA GLY A 42 -1.19 21.86 28.63
C GLY A 42 0.10 22.42 29.26
N ASP A 43 0.10 22.46 30.59
CA ASP A 43 1.23 22.93 31.41
C ASP A 43 2.37 21.89 31.51
N ASP A 44 3.23 22.02 32.52
CA ASP A 44 4.37 21.13 32.72
C ASP A 44 4.01 19.65 32.89
N ASN A 45 2.77 19.34 33.26
CA ASN A 45 2.21 17.99 33.34
C ASN A 45 1.37 17.62 32.10
N GLY A 46 1.33 18.45 31.06
CA GLY A 46 0.57 18.20 29.85
C GLY A 46 0.99 16.94 29.09
N VAL A 47 0.05 16.39 28.35
CA VAL A 47 0.25 15.15 27.56
C VAL A 47 0.96 15.46 26.25
N TRP A 48 1.97 14.66 25.90
CA TRP A 48 2.58 14.67 24.58
C TRP A 48 1.69 13.96 23.57
N THR A 49 1.24 14.68 22.58
CA THR A 49 0.41 14.14 21.51
C THR A 49 1.21 14.10 20.22
N MET A 50 1.28 12.95 19.58
CA MET A 50 1.92 12.81 18.29
C MET A 50 1.10 13.56 17.24
N VAL A 51 1.73 14.46 16.51
CA VAL A 51 1.10 15.28 15.47
C VAL A 51 1.63 15.00 14.08
N TYR A 52 2.73 14.27 13.97
CA TYR A 52 3.33 13.84 12.72
C TYR A 52 4.03 12.50 12.91
N GLU A 53 3.77 11.58 12.00
CA GLU A 53 4.47 10.31 11.84
C GLU A 53 4.88 10.18 10.38
N ALA A 54 6.15 9.93 10.15
CA ALA A 54 6.63 9.67 8.80
C ALA A 54 6.01 8.38 8.26
N ALA A 55 5.73 8.36 6.96
CA ALA A 55 5.28 7.17 6.26
C ALA A 55 6.06 7.05 4.94
N PHE A 56 6.34 5.81 4.54
CA PHE A 56 6.90 5.55 3.22
C PHE A 56 5.82 5.80 2.16
N GLN A 57 6.10 6.68 1.20
CA GLN A 57 5.16 7.05 0.13
C GLN A 57 5.42 6.19 -1.10
N LEU A 58 4.44 5.40 -1.51
CA LEU A 58 4.47 4.59 -2.72
C LEU A 58 3.41 5.05 -3.71
N THR A 59 3.81 5.50 -4.88
CA THR A 59 2.90 5.74 -6.00
C THR A 59 3.32 4.90 -7.18
N ALA A 60 2.43 4.03 -7.66
CA ALA A 60 2.73 3.12 -8.75
C ALA A 60 1.56 3.00 -9.73
N THR A 61 1.88 2.90 -11.03
CA THR A 61 0.92 2.55 -12.07
C THR A 61 1.36 1.24 -12.73
N ILE A 62 0.50 0.23 -12.65
CA ILE A 62 0.71 -1.04 -13.33
C ILE A 62 0.23 -0.84 -14.77
N SER A 63 1.18 -0.68 -15.70
CA SER A 63 0.95 -0.36 -17.12
C SER A 63 1.15 -1.54 -18.07
N ALA A 64 1.55 -2.70 -17.55
CA ALA A 64 1.73 -3.94 -18.31
C ALA A 64 1.15 -5.11 -17.53
N ASN A 65 0.81 -6.20 -18.24
CA ASN A 65 0.32 -7.41 -17.60
C ASN A 65 1.34 -7.93 -16.59
N THR A 66 0.89 -8.13 -15.36
CA THR A 66 1.77 -8.40 -14.21
C THR A 66 1.25 -9.60 -13.42
N ALA A 67 2.15 -10.55 -13.13
CA ALA A 67 1.83 -11.65 -12.26
C ALA A 67 2.09 -11.31 -10.80
N LYS A 68 1.15 -11.65 -9.92
CA LYS A 68 1.34 -11.63 -8.45
C LYS A 68 1.90 -10.29 -7.92
N TYR A 69 1.16 -9.20 -8.12
CA TYR A 69 1.57 -7.90 -7.60
C TYR A 69 1.43 -7.86 -6.08
N ASP A 70 2.53 -7.68 -5.38
CA ASP A 70 2.58 -7.60 -3.91
C ASP A 70 3.07 -6.22 -3.47
N VAL A 71 2.24 -5.51 -2.69
CA VAL A 71 2.50 -4.12 -2.30
C VAL A 71 3.75 -3.99 -1.44
N ALA A 72 4.00 -4.93 -0.52
CA ALA A 72 5.19 -4.87 0.34
C ALA A 72 6.47 -5.08 -0.49
N THR A 73 6.47 -6.06 -1.40
CA THR A 73 7.60 -6.30 -2.29
C THR A 73 7.93 -5.06 -3.15
N VAL A 74 6.91 -4.40 -3.69
CA VAL A 74 7.12 -3.18 -4.50
C VAL A 74 7.59 -2.01 -3.64
N ALA A 75 7.09 -1.88 -2.41
CA ALA A 75 7.58 -0.87 -1.46
C ALA A 75 9.07 -1.09 -1.13
N GLN A 76 9.47 -2.33 -0.85
CA GLN A 76 10.88 -2.69 -0.59
C GLN A 76 11.79 -2.41 -1.80
N GLN A 77 11.32 -2.69 -3.03
CA GLN A 77 12.03 -2.32 -4.25
C GLN A 77 12.18 -0.80 -4.40
N GLY A 78 11.24 -0.03 -3.86
CA GLY A 78 11.26 1.43 -3.78
C GLY A 78 12.09 1.99 -2.62
N GLY A 79 12.71 1.14 -1.80
CA GLY A 79 13.56 1.54 -0.66
C GLY A 79 12.87 1.56 0.70
N TRP A 80 11.67 0.97 0.82
CA TRP A 80 11.05 0.75 2.13
C TRP A 80 11.84 -0.29 2.93
N ASP A 81 12.13 0.03 4.20
CA ASP A 81 12.97 -0.76 5.10
C ASP A 81 12.19 -1.49 6.21
N ASP A 82 10.89 -1.68 6.00
CA ASP A 82 9.95 -2.34 6.92
C ASP A 82 9.76 -1.62 8.28
N THR A 83 10.22 -0.38 8.44
CA THR A 83 10.15 0.35 9.72
C THR A 83 8.97 1.32 9.79
N LEU A 84 8.66 2.00 8.69
CA LEU A 84 7.61 3.02 8.61
C LEU A 84 6.30 2.45 8.04
N PRO A 85 5.14 3.01 8.39
CA PRO A 85 3.90 2.72 7.67
C PRO A 85 4.02 3.06 6.18
N VAL A 86 3.36 2.28 5.33
CA VAL A 86 3.32 2.53 3.88
C VAL A 86 2.00 3.22 3.51
N ILE A 87 2.09 4.38 2.88
CA ILE A 87 0.95 5.05 2.24
C ILE A 87 1.07 4.79 0.73
N ALA A 88 0.32 3.83 0.21
CA ALA A 88 0.39 3.41 -1.18
C ALA A 88 -0.79 3.91 -2.01
N ASN A 89 -0.50 4.51 -3.18
CA ASN A 89 -1.48 4.84 -4.21
C ASN A 89 -1.14 4.06 -5.47
N ILE A 90 -1.93 3.03 -5.78
CA ILE A 90 -1.65 2.10 -6.87
C ILE A 90 -2.79 2.15 -7.88
N THR A 91 -2.45 2.27 -9.16
CA THR A 91 -3.39 2.25 -10.26
C THR A 91 -3.10 1.08 -11.20
N VAL A 92 -4.11 0.27 -11.50
CA VAL A 92 -4.07 -0.69 -12.60
C VAL A 92 -4.65 0.01 -13.83
N ALA A 93 -3.83 0.17 -14.87
CA ALA A 93 -4.23 0.90 -16.08
C ALA A 93 -5.31 0.14 -16.88
N PRO A 94 -6.11 0.86 -17.70
CA PRO A 94 -7.09 0.22 -18.59
C PRO A 94 -6.45 -0.82 -19.51
N GLY A 95 -7.10 -1.96 -19.68
CA GLY A 95 -6.64 -3.05 -20.54
C GLY A 95 -5.51 -3.90 -19.95
N VAL A 96 -4.97 -3.54 -18.79
CA VAL A 96 -3.93 -4.32 -18.09
C VAL A 96 -4.57 -5.44 -17.27
N VAL A 97 -3.91 -6.59 -17.24
CA VAL A 97 -4.30 -7.75 -16.45
C VAL A 97 -3.26 -7.99 -15.36
N VAL A 98 -3.68 -7.90 -14.09
CA VAL A 98 -2.94 -8.40 -12.93
C VAL A 98 -3.49 -9.77 -12.61
N TYR A 99 -2.64 -10.79 -12.66
CA TYR A 99 -3.11 -12.18 -12.56
C TYR A 99 -2.27 -13.01 -11.59
N SER A 100 -2.84 -14.11 -11.11
CA SER A 100 -2.08 -15.14 -10.44
C SER A 100 -1.89 -16.35 -11.37
N ASP A 101 -0.71 -16.91 -11.38
CA ASP A 101 -0.34 -18.16 -12.02
C ASP A 101 -0.30 -19.33 -11.02
N GLN A 102 -0.76 -19.11 -9.78
CA GLN A 102 -0.81 -20.09 -8.71
C GLN A 102 -2.10 -19.93 -7.89
N THR A 103 -2.73 -21.04 -7.53
CA THR A 103 -3.96 -21.01 -6.73
C THR A 103 -3.74 -20.59 -5.28
N GLY A 104 -2.52 -20.77 -4.74
CA GLY A 104 -2.15 -20.38 -3.36
C GLY A 104 -1.72 -18.92 -3.18
N THR A 105 -1.62 -18.15 -4.27
CA THR A 105 -1.16 -16.76 -4.23
C THR A 105 -2.19 -15.85 -4.88
N ALA A 106 -2.46 -14.68 -4.27
CA ALA A 106 -3.36 -13.70 -4.86
C ALA A 106 -2.74 -13.01 -6.08
N ALA A 107 -3.58 -12.58 -7.02
CA ALA A 107 -3.13 -11.75 -8.14
C ALA A 107 -2.65 -10.38 -7.67
N PHE A 108 -3.39 -9.74 -6.76
CA PHE A 108 -2.99 -8.50 -6.09
C PHE A 108 -3.04 -8.71 -4.58
N SER A 109 -1.97 -8.38 -3.88
CA SER A 109 -1.81 -8.60 -2.44
C SER A 109 -1.46 -7.32 -1.69
N VAL A 110 -2.22 -7.03 -0.62
CA VAL A 110 -1.84 -6.13 0.47
C VAL A 110 -1.54 -7.00 1.68
N PRO A 111 -0.30 -7.46 1.86
CA PRO A 111 0.04 -8.53 2.78
C PRO A 111 0.15 -8.04 4.23
N SER A 112 0.15 -9.00 5.17
CA SER A 112 0.36 -8.74 6.60
C SER A 112 1.80 -8.36 6.97
N SER A 113 2.73 -8.38 6.02
CA SER A 113 4.12 -7.93 6.21
C SER A 113 4.27 -6.40 6.19
N LEU A 114 3.25 -5.66 5.75
CA LEU A 114 3.24 -4.21 5.95
C LEU A 114 3.18 -3.88 7.46
N THR A 115 3.77 -2.75 7.84
CA THR A 115 3.71 -2.28 9.23
C THR A 115 2.30 -1.79 9.59
N ALA A 116 2.01 -1.71 10.89
CA ALA A 116 0.77 -1.12 11.39
C ALA A 116 0.57 0.29 10.81
N ASP A 117 -0.67 0.73 10.71
CA ASP A 117 -1.09 2.04 10.17
C ASP A 117 -0.81 2.26 8.67
N SER A 118 -0.32 1.22 7.97
CA SER A 118 -0.21 1.26 6.50
C SER A 118 -1.59 1.38 5.84
N GLN A 119 -1.68 2.20 4.80
CA GLN A 119 -2.90 2.48 4.05
C GLN A 119 -2.64 2.30 2.56
N VAL A 120 -3.55 1.61 1.89
CA VAL A 120 -3.44 1.38 0.45
C VAL A 120 -4.68 1.93 -0.25
N THR A 121 -4.50 2.76 -1.26
CA THR A 121 -5.53 3.12 -2.22
C THR A 121 -5.28 2.38 -3.51
N LEU A 122 -6.18 1.48 -3.89
CA LEU A 122 -6.15 0.76 -5.16
C LEU A 122 -7.21 1.31 -6.11
N THR A 123 -6.77 1.90 -7.22
CA THR A 123 -7.64 2.29 -8.33
C THR A 123 -7.50 1.27 -9.45
N ASN A 124 -8.50 0.40 -9.62
CA ASN A 124 -8.51 -0.60 -10.68
C ASN A 124 -9.31 -0.10 -11.89
N GLN A 125 -8.64 0.06 -13.02
CA GLN A 125 -9.25 0.36 -14.33
C GLN A 125 -9.06 -0.81 -15.34
N GLY A 126 -8.31 -1.84 -14.93
CA GLY A 126 -8.03 -3.04 -15.72
C GLY A 126 -8.73 -4.28 -15.17
N THR A 127 -8.03 -5.38 -15.15
CA THR A 127 -8.52 -6.67 -14.65
C THR A 127 -7.58 -7.23 -13.60
N ILE A 128 -8.11 -7.63 -12.45
CA ILE A 128 -7.39 -8.38 -11.42
C ILE A 128 -8.05 -9.74 -11.29
N VAL A 129 -7.31 -10.84 -11.59
CA VAL A 129 -7.91 -12.17 -11.67
C VAL A 129 -7.02 -13.24 -11.03
N GLY A 130 -7.62 -14.08 -10.17
CA GLY A 130 -6.98 -15.26 -9.62
C GLY A 130 -6.84 -16.40 -10.63
N MET A 131 -5.91 -17.33 -10.38
CA MET A 131 -5.74 -18.53 -11.20
C MET A 131 -6.95 -19.45 -11.12
N GLY A 132 -7.36 -20.05 -12.23
CA GLY A 132 -8.36 -21.13 -12.23
C GLY A 132 -7.84 -22.40 -11.55
N GLY A 133 -8.74 -23.13 -10.91
CA GLY A 133 -8.44 -24.46 -10.37
C GLY A 133 -8.24 -25.50 -11.49
N ALA A 134 -7.36 -26.47 -11.28
CA ALA A 134 -7.20 -27.60 -12.19
C ALA A 134 -8.42 -28.52 -12.15
N GLY A 135 -8.83 -29.04 -13.30
CA GLY A 135 -9.88 -30.06 -13.37
C GLY A 135 -9.47 -31.35 -12.65
N GLY A 136 -10.44 -32.11 -12.18
CA GLY A 136 -10.23 -33.43 -11.63
C GLY A 136 -9.87 -34.45 -12.72
N GLY A 137 -9.08 -35.46 -12.35
CA GLY A 137 -8.70 -36.57 -13.24
C GLY A 137 -9.70 -37.71 -13.24
N TYR A 138 -9.56 -38.63 -14.22
CA TYR A 138 -10.28 -39.87 -14.24
C TYR A 138 -9.57 -40.92 -13.36
N PRO A 139 -10.28 -41.81 -12.66
CA PRO A 139 -11.71 -41.81 -12.39
C PRO A 139 -12.05 -40.94 -11.17
N ALA A 140 -13.12 -40.16 -11.27
CA ALA A 140 -13.83 -39.51 -10.15
C ALA A 140 -12.97 -38.65 -9.19
N GLN A 141 -11.91 -37.99 -9.67
CA GLN A 141 -11.15 -37.05 -8.84
C GLN A 141 -11.80 -35.68 -8.84
N ALA A 142 -11.85 -35.05 -7.65
CA ALA A 142 -12.33 -33.69 -7.52
C ALA A 142 -11.34 -32.68 -8.18
N GLY A 143 -11.89 -31.63 -8.79
CA GLY A 143 -11.10 -30.50 -9.24
C GLY A 143 -10.51 -29.71 -8.06
N SER A 144 -9.51 -28.91 -8.33
CA SER A 144 -8.85 -28.08 -7.31
C SER A 144 -9.53 -26.72 -7.11
N HIS A 145 -9.24 -26.11 -5.96
CA HIS A 145 -9.69 -24.74 -5.66
C HIS A 145 -9.05 -23.72 -6.61
N ALA A 146 -9.80 -22.65 -6.86
CA ALA A 146 -9.32 -21.49 -7.60
C ALA A 146 -8.45 -20.58 -6.74
N GLY A 147 -7.66 -19.73 -7.38
CA GLY A 147 -6.85 -18.70 -6.75
C GLY A 147 -7.64 -17.42 -6.45
N THR A 148 -7.09 -16.63 -5.55
CA THR A 148 -7.65 -15.34 -5.12
C THR A 148 -7.25 -14.23 -6.11
N GLY A 149 -8.19 -13.37 -6.49
CA GLY A 149 -7.89 -12.16 -7.26
C GLY A 149 -7.24 -11.09 -6.38
N LEU A 150 -7.98 -10.59 -5.38
CA LEU A 150 -7.52 -9.55 -4.47
C LEU A 150 -7.47 -10.07 -3.03
N TYR A 151 -6.34 -9.88 -2.36
CA TYR A 151 -6.13 -10.17 -0.95
C TYR A 151 -5.67 -8.90 -0.23
N ALA A 152 -6.40 -8.49 0.82
CA ALA A 152 -6.06 -7.31 1.61
C ALA A 152 -6.13 -7.59 3.11
N ARG A 153 -5.04 -7.32 3.83
CA ARG A 153 -4.92 -7.49 5.29
C ARG A 153 -4.86 -6.17 6.03
N TYR A 154 -4.55 -5.08 5.34
CA TYR A 154 -4.54 -3.74 5.91
C TYR A 154 -5.63 -2.86 5.31
N GLN A 155 -5.83 -1.68 5.89
CA GLN A 155 -6.82 -0.72 5.42
C GLN A 155 -6.59 -0.41 3.94
N THR A 156 -7.57 -0.81 3.11
CA THR A 156 -7.50 -0.66 1.67
C THR A 156 -8.73 0.08 1.17
N LYS A 157 -8.50 1.25 0.58
CA LYS A 157 -9.53 1.97 -0.17
C LYS A 157 -9.53 1.45 -1.60
N LEU A 158 -10.63 0.84 -2.03
CA LEU A 158 -10.79 0.31 -3.38
C LEU A 158 -11.67 1.23 -4.22
N VAL A 159 -11.14 1.71 -5.35
CA VAL A 159 -11.87 2.37 -6.43
C VAL A 159 -11.85 1.44 -7.62
N ASN A 160 -12.95 0.70 -7.85
CA ASN A 160 -13.01 -0.31 -8.91
C ASN A 160 -13.83 0.17 -10.10
N ASN A 161 -13.15 0.50 -11.18
CA ASN A 161 -13.73 0.84 -12.49
C ASN A 161 -13.47 -0.24 -13.55
N GLY A 162 -12.91 -1.38 -13.12
CA GLY A 162 -12.56 -2.52 -13.97
C GLY A 162 -13.17 -3.82 -13.43
N THR A 163 -12.45 -4.91 -13.57
CA THR A 163 -12.88 -6.25 -13.13
C THR A 163 -11.98 -6.76 -12.01
N ILE A 164 -12.55 -7.31 -10.95
CA ILE A 164 -11.84 -8.08 -9.92
C ILE A 164 -12.56 -9.41 -9.77
N ALA A 165 -11.85 -10.52 -9.98
CA ALA A 165 -12.44 -11.87 -9.89
C ALA A 165 -11.46 -12.86 -9.23
N GLY A 166 -12.00 -13.84 -8.52
CA GLY A 166 -11.31 -15.10 -8.24
C GLY A 166 -11.21 -15.94 -9.51
N GLY A 167 -10.35 -16.94 -9.50
CA GLY A 167 -10.37 -17.95 -10.56
C GLY A 167 -11.61 -18.82 -10.48
N GLY A 168 -12.01 -19.46 -11.57
CA GLY A 168 -13.04 -20.51 -11.56
C GLY A 168 -12.48 -21.80 -10.93
N GLY A 169 -13.29 -22.50 -10.11
CA GLY A 169 -12.93 -23.81 -9.60
C GLY A 169 -12.78 -24.85 -10.73
N GLY A 170 -11.95 -25.86 -10.53
CA GLY A 170 -11.83 -26.98 -11.47
C GLY A 170 -13.07 -27.87 -11.43
N GLY A 171 -13.54 -28.32 -12.60
CA GLY A 171 -14.59 -29.37 -12.68
C GLY A 171 -14.11 -30.69 -12.14
N GLY A 172 -15.02 -31.54 -11.61
CA GLY A 172 -14.70 -32.93 -11.26
C GLY A 172 -14.46 -33.78 -12.49
N GLY A 173 -13.62 -34.82 -12.35
CA GLY A 173 -13.51 -35.89 -13.37
C GLY A 173 -14.76 -36.78 -13.37
N GLY A 174 -15.21 -37.18 -14.56
CA GLY A 174 -16.29 -38.13 -14.73
C GLY A 174 -15.78 -39.59 -14.80
#